data_c10bc8ab011d1003cdea34d4dae9f529
#
_entry.id   c10bc8ab011d1003cdea34d4dae9f529
#
_cell.length_a   1.000
_cell.length_b   1.000
_cell.length_c   1.000
_cell.angle_alpha   90.00
_cell.angle_beta   90.00
_cell.angle_gamma   90.00
#
_symmetry.space_group_name_H-M   'P 1'
#
loop_
_entity.id
_entity.type
_entity.pdbx_description
1 polymer ?
#
loop_
_entity_poly.entity_id
_entity_poly.type
_entity_poly.pdbx_seq_one_letter_code
_entity_poly.pdbx_strand_id
1 'polypeptide(L)'
;MKITRKLFLNGVFESATLNVIGLSLLFLSPGLFLAGCIEWGYSDSHNESALFLTGLIAAVLGFGLRAITSIADDSMERPKAVFSVVSWSWIGCVLIGMLPYLFAGVFPWSRIDSALFEAISGFTTTGSTVLSDIESNGRGILFWRQLTQWYGGMGIIVLAVTVLPSLGVGGLQLMAAESPGHKSDKLRARAIDTAKSLWAVYFGVTIVISLLLWATPSANLYDAVAHGLSTAAIGGFSTYNESIGSFDSYLVELIIVLGMFTGAMNYNLQYKFLSSKGNFRVFLESSEWKLYVKITGLFIAVVFSLNWLIDSCLLYTSDAADEEDSVDLGGRRI
;
A
#
# COMPACT_ATOMS: atom_id res chain seq x y z
N MET A 1 -3.10 -39.35 -13.07
CA MET A 1 -3.65 -38.23 -12.31
C MET A 1 -3.80 -38.51 -10.79
N LYS A 2 -3.08 -39.46 -10.22
CA LYS A 2 -3.05 -39.78 -8.77
C LYS A 2 -1.68 -39.55 -8.09
N ILE A 3 -0.67 -39.05 -8.81
CA ILE A 3 0.70 -38.89 -8.31
C ILE A 3 0.90 -37.51 -7.65
N THR A 4 0.14 -36.49 -8.02
CA THR A 4 0.24 -35.13 -7.50
C THR A 4 -0.25 -34.99 -6.04
N ARG A 5 -1.01 -35.95 -5.52
CA ARG A 5 -1.58 -35.89 -4.16
C ARG A 5 -0.61 -36.27 -3.03
N LYS A 6 0.55 -36.84 -3.35
CA LYS A 6 1.53 -37.33 -2.34
C LYS A 6 2.82 -36.51 -2.24
N LEU A 7 3.04 -35.52 -3.15
CA LEU A 7 4.25 -34.69 -3.17
C LEU A 7 4.11 -33.37 -2.42
N PHE A 8 2.92 -33.00 -1.98
CA PHE A 8 2.72 -31.79 -1.20
C PHE A 8 2.85 -32.11 0.29
N LEU A 9 3.91 -31.57 0.86
CA LEU A 9 4.29 -31.57 2.27
C LEU A 9 3.06 -31.47 3.17
N ASN A 10 2.78 -32.54 3.89
CA ASN A 10 1.73 -32.70 4.88
C ASN A 10 1.22 -31.40 5.50
N GLY A 11 0.11 -30.86 4.99
CA GLY A 11 -0.72 -29.88 5.68
C GLY A 11 -0.33 -28.40 5.55
N VAL A 12 0.82 -28.04 4.91
CA VAL A 12 1.26 -26.63 4.81
C VAL A 12 0.82 -25.98 3.50
N PHE A 13 0.76 -26.73 2.40
CA PHE A 13 0.31 -26.24 1.09
C PHE A 13 -0.96 -26.97 0.65
N GLU A 14 -2.10 -26.47 1.05
CA GLU A 14 -3.37 -26.94 0.47
C GLU A 14 -3.49 -26.45 -0.99
N SER A 15 -4.19 -27.21 -1.83
CA SER A 15 -4.45 -26.86 -3.24
C SER A 15 -5.06 -25.47 -3.39
N ALA A 16 -5.90 -25.06 -2.45
CA ALA A 16 -6.50 -23.72 -2.39
C ALA A 16 -5.44 -22.62 -2.21
N THR A 17 -4.44 -22.83 -1.34
CA THR A 17 -3.35 -21.87 -1.11
C THR A 17 -2.60 -21.58 -2.41
N LEU A 18 -2.20 -22.62 -3.14
CA LEU A 18 -1.48 -22.49 -4.41
C LEU A 18 -2.34 -21.82 -5.50
N ASN A 19 -3.64 -22.11 -5.53
CA ASN A 19 -4.56 -21.48 -6.46
C ASN A 19 -4.69 -19.97 -6.22
N VAL A 20 -4.79 -19.55 -4.94
CA VAL A 20 -4.88 -18.13 -4.57
C VAL A 20 -3.56 -17.41 -4.81
N ILE A 21 -2.40 -18.03 -4.50
CA ILE A 21 -1.09 -17.49 -4.89
C ILE A 21 -1.06 -17.27 -6.40
N GLY A 22 -1.46 -18.27 -7.19
CA GLY A 22 -1.51 -18.15 -8.65
C GLY A 22 -2.40 -16.99 -9.11
N LEU A 23 -3.55 -16.77 -8.48
CA LEU A 23 -4.43 -15.64 -8.76
C LEU A 23 -3.77 -14.29 -8.42
N SER A 24 -3.09 -14.21 -7.27
CA SER A 24 -2.37 -12.99 -6.84
C SER A 24 -1.26 -12.64 -7.82
N LEU A 25 -0.49 -13.61 -8.28
CA LEU A 25 0.57 -13.39 -9.28
C LEU A 25 -0.01 -12.93 -10.64
N LEU A 26 -1.12 -13.51 -11.09
CA LEU A 26 -1.83 -13.04 -12.28
C LEU A 26 -2.33 -11.61 -12.15
N PHE A 27 -2.68 -11.20 -10.95
CA PHE A 27 -3.12 -9.85 -10.67
C PHE A 27 -1.98 -8.83 -10.69
N LEU A 28 -0.76 -9.22 -10.29
CA LEU A 28 0.44 -8.37 -10.36
C LEU A 28 0.96 -8.20 -11.79
N SER A 29 0.79 -9.21 -12.63
CA SER A 29 1.36 -9.24 -13.98
C SER A 29 0.99 -8.03 -14.85
N PRO A 30 -0.28 -7.58 -14.96
CA PRO A 30 -0.63 -6.39 -15.73
C PRO A 30 0.06 -5.11 -15.24
N GLY A 31 0.24 -4.96 -13.92
CA GLY A 31 0.95 -3.82 -13.36
C GLY A 31 2.43 -3.79 -13.71
N LEU A 32 3.08 -4.96 -13.74
CA LEU A 32 4.47 -5.10 -14.22
C LEU A 32 4.58 -4.75 -15.70
N PHE A 33 3.65 -5.21 -16.53
CA PHE A 33 3.62 -4.82 -17.95
C PHE A 33 3.37 -3.32 -18.12
N LEU A 34 2.47 -2.73 -17.34
CA LEU A 34 2.23 -1.29 -17.37
C LEU A 34 3.48 -0.50 -16.97
N ALA A 35 4.18 -0.91 -15.92
CA ALA A 35 5.43 -0.31 -15.49
C ALA A 35 6.51 -0.44 -16.59
N GLY A 36 6.57 -1.60 -17.26
CA GLY A 36 7.46 -1.81 -18.42
C GLY A 36 7.13 -0.90 -19.61
N CYS A 37 5.85 -0.68 -19.90
CA CYS A 37 5.43 0.27 -20.94
C CYS A 37 5.81 1.71 -20.60
N ILE A 38 5.70 2.11 -19.31
CA ILE A 38 6.12 3.43 -18.85
C ILE A 38 7.64 3.57 -19.05
N GLU A 39 8.43 2.59 -18.61
CA GLU A 39 9.88 2.59 -18.77
C GLU A 39 10.27 2.73 -20.24
N TRP A 40 9.65 1.94 -21.11
CA TRP A 40 9.89 1.99 -22.54
C TRP A 40 9.52 3.35 -23.16
N GLY A 41 8.42 3.95 -22.71
CA GLY A 41 7.95 5.25 -23.21
C GLY A 41 8.86 6.43 -22.85
N TYR A 42 9.52 6.38 -21.71
CA TYR A 42 10.43 7.44 -21.26
C TYR A 42 11.89 7.20 -21.69
N SER A 43 12.27 5.95 -21.99
CA SER A 43 13.60 5.54 -22.53
C SER A 43 14.81 5.97 -21.67
N ASP A 44 14.59 6.23 -20.38
CA ASP A 44 15.62 6.83 -19.52
C ASP A 44 16.70 5.83 -19.08
N SER A 45 16.37 4.53 -18.91
CA SER A 45 17.28 3.56 -18.29
C SER A 45 17.31 2.17 -18.94
N HIS A 46 16.53 1.89 -19.98
CA HIS A 46 16.46 0.60 -20.68
C HIS A 46 16.15 -0.62 -19.78
N ASN A 47 15.45 -0.40 -18.66
CA ASN A 47 15.08 -1.44 -17.69
C ASN A 47 13.72 -2.11 -17.99
N GLU A 48 13.08 -1.77 -19.12
CA GLU A 48 11.80 -2.32 -19.56
C GLU A 48 11.80 -3.84 -19.65
N SER A 49 12.92 -4.42 -20.08
CA SER A 49 13.09 -5.87 -20.19
C SER A 49 12.96 -6.58 -18.84
N ALA A 50 13.47 -5.98 -17.76
CA ALA A 50 13.38 -6.52 -16.39
C ALA A 50 11.92 -6.59 -15.92
N LEU A 51 11.15 -5.54 -16.21
CA LEU A 51 9.73 -5.43 -15.85
C LEU A 51 8.87 -6.40 -16.68
N PHE A 52 9.09 -6.45 -18.00
CA PHE A 52 8.37 -7.38 -18.89
C PHE A 52 8.69 -8.85 -18.56
N LEU A 53 9.97 -9.18 -18.32
CA LEU A 53 10.37 -10.52 -17.93
C LEU A 53 9.71 -10.95 -16.63
N THR A 54 9.72 -10.06 -15.61
CA THR A 54 9.05 -10.36 -14.33
C THR A 54 7.55 -10.51 -14.51
N GLY A 55 6.92 -9.65 -15.33
CA GLY A 55 5.49 -9.76 -15.66
C GLY A 55 5.15 -11.10 -16.32
N LEU A 56 6.00 -11.57 -17.23
CA LEU A 56 5.86 -12.88 -17.88
C LEU A 56 6.04 -14.02 -16.88
N ILE A 57 7.05 -13.97 -16.01
CA ILE A 57 7.26 -14.96 -14.95
C ILE A 57 6.03 -15.02 -14.04
N ALA A 58 5.51 -13.87 -13.60
CA ALA A 58 4.30 -13.81 -12.78
C ALA A 58 3.09 -14.43 -13.50
N ALA A 59 2.89 -14.14 -14.77
CA ALA A 59 1.83 -14.72 -15.59
C ALA A 59 1.96 -16.25 -15.71
N VAL A 60 3.13 -16.73 -16.12
CA VAL A 60 3.38 -18.17 -16.36
C VAL A 60 3.23 -18.97 -15.07
N LEU A 61 3.82 -18.48 -13.96
CA LEU A 61 3.67 -19.13 -12.64
C LEU A 61 2.22 -19.08 -12.17
N GLY A 62 1.56 -17.94 -12.34
CA GLY A 62 0.17 -17.76 -11.93
C GLY A 62 -0.79 -18.70 -12.69
N PHE A 63 -0.67 -18.78 -14.02
CA PHE A 63 -1.43 -19.73 -14.82
C PHE A 63 -1.07 -21.19 -14.50
N GLY A 64 0.22 -21.50 -14.38
CA GLY A 64 0.70 -22.85 -14.04
C GLY A 64 0.12 -23.34 -12.70
N LEU A 65 0.21 -22.53 -11.65
CA LEU A 65 -0.34 -22.87 -10.33
C LEU A 65 -1.84 -23.12 -10.39
N ARG A 66 -2.58 -22.27 -11.09
CA ARG A 66 -4.04 -22.44 -11.25
C ARG A 66 -4.43 -23.63 -12.11
N ALA A 67 -3.64 -23.96 -13.13
CA ALA A 67 -3.91 -25.12 -13.98
C ALA A 67 -3.73 -26.47 -13.26
N ILE A 68 -2.81 -26.55 -12.29
CA ILE A 68 -2.53 -27.76 -11.54
C ILE A 68 -3.30 -27.87 -10.21
N THR A 69 -4.00 -26.82 -9.81
CA THR A 69 -4.71 -26.74 -8.52
C THR A 69 -6.20 -26.47 -8.72
N SER A 70 -7.00 -26.93 -7.78
CA SER A 70 -8.44 -26.61 -7.71
C SER A 70 -8.81 -26.16 -6.30
N ILE A 71 -9.74 -25.25 -6.20
CA ILE A 71 -10.33 -24.86 -4.91
C ILE A 71 -11.42 -25.89 -4.60
N ALA A 72 -11.21 -26.70 -3.56
CA ALA A 72 -12.29 -27.50 -2.99
C ALA A 72 -13.15 -26.58 -2.10
N ASP A 73 -14.47 -26.64 -2.24
CA ASP A 73 -15.38 -25.70 -1.56
C ASP A 73 -15.24 -25.73 -0.02
N ASP A 74 -14.90 -26.87 0.57
CA ASP A 74 -14.78 -27.03 2.04
C ASP A 74 -13.42 -26.57 2.61
N SER A 75 -12.43 -26.28 1.78
CA SER A 75 -11.06 -25.98 2.25
C SER A 75 -10.93 -24.61 2.91
N MET A 76 -11.80 -23.65 2.59
CA MET A 76 -11.78 -22.27 3.09
C MET A 76 -12.62 -22.06 4.37
N GLU A 77 -13.28 -23.09 4.88
CA GLU A 77 -14.09 -22.97 6.11
C GLU A 77 -13.26 -22.96 7.40
N ARG A 78 -11.99 -23.36 7.31
CA ARG A 78 -11.09 -23.44 8.47
C ARG A 78 -10.29 -22.13 8.62
N PRO A 79 -10.34 -21.46 9.79
CA PRO A 79 -9.57 -20.24 10.01
C PRO A 79 -8.07 -20.40 9.73
N LYS A 80 -7.48 -21.55 10.08
CA LYS A 80 -6.06 -21.85 9.80
C LYS A 80 -5.73 -21.85 8.30
N ALA A 81 -6.62 -22.37 7.46
CA ALA A 81 -6.43 -22.39 6.02
C ALA A 81 -6.45 -20.98 5.44
N VAL A 82 -7.36 -20.12 5.91
CA VAL A 82 -7.46 -18.72 5.46
C VAL A 82 -6.18 -17.94 5.80
N PHE A 83 -5.67 -18.08 7.04
CA PHE A 83 -4.40 -17.43 7.41
C PHE A 83 -3.23 -17.95 6.57
N SER A 84 -3.15 -19.25 6.33
CA SER A 84 -2.12 -19.85 5.48
C SER A 84 -2.17 -19.31 4.06
N VAL A 85 -3.36 -19.25 3.45
CA VAL A 85 -3.58 -18.70 2.12
C VAL A 85 -3.09 -17.25 2.04
N VAL A 86 -3.48 -16.42 2.99
CA VAL A 86 -3.10 -15.00 3.02
C VAL A 86 -1.58 -14.86 3.16
N SER A 87 -0.97 -15.50 4.17
CA SER A 87 0.46 -15.36 4.43
C SER A 87 1.32 -15.81 3.24
N TRP A 88 1.00 -16.95 2.64
CA TRP A 88 1.73 -17.44 1.47
C TRP A 88 1.49 -16.62 0.22
N SER A 89 0.31 -16.02 0.06
CA SER A 89 0.05 -15.09 -1.05
C SER A 89 0.90 -13.82 -0.92
N TRP A 90 1.03 -13.26 0.28
CA TRP A 90 1.92 -12.12 0.53
C TRP A 90 3.38 -12.46 0.24
N ILE A 91 3.86 -13.62 0.73
CA ILE A 91 5.22 -14.09 0.45
C ILE A 91 5.43 -14.24 -1.06
N GLY A 92 4.49 -14.86 -1.76
CA GLY A 92 4.55 -15.01 -3.22
C GLY A 92 4.60 -13.69 -3.97
N CYS A 93 3.77 -12.71 -3.57
CA CYS A 93 3.78 -11.36 -4.15
C CYS A 93 5.11 -10.64 -3.92
N VAL A 94 5.66 -10.73 -2.71
CA VAL A 94 6.95 -10.11 -2.36
C VAL A 94 8.09 -10.75 -3.16
N LEU A 95 8.13 -12.08 -3.26
CA LEU A 95 9.20 -12.78 -4.00
C LEU A 95 9.18 -12.45 -5.50
N ILE A 96 8.02 -12.30 -6.10
CA ILE A 96 7.91 -11.85 -7.49
C ILE A 96 8.18 -10.34 -7.58
N GLY A 97 7.67 -9.57 -6.63
CA GLY A 97 7.80 -8.11 -6.63
C GLY A 97 9.21 -7.58 -6.44
N MET A 98 10.13 -8.38 -5.87
CA MET A 98 11.55 -8.00 -5.76
C MET A 98 12.35 -8.21 -7.04
N LEU A 99 11.87 -9.07 -7.96
CA LEU A 99 12.62 -9.45 -9.16
C LEU A 99 12.93 -8.27 -10.10
N PRO A 100 12.04 -7.28 -10.30
CA PRO A 100 12.37 -6.12 -11.12
C PRO A 100 13.63 -5.39 -10.62
N TYR A 101 13.80 -5.25 -9.32
CA TYR A 101 14.97 -4.56 -8.74
C TYR A 101 16.28 -5.33 -9.00
N LEU A 102 16.23 -6.66 -8.99
CA LEU A 102 17.39 -7.51 -9.27
C LEU A 102 17.71 -7.56 -10.77
N PHE A 103 16.70 -7.73 -11.62
CA PHE A 103 16.88 -7.84 -13.07
C PHE A 103 17.29 -6.50 -13.71
N ALA A 104 16.78 -5.38 -13.17
CA ALA A 104 17.19 -4.05 -13.60
C ALA A 104 18.56 -3.62 -13.04
N GLY A 105 19.16 -4.41 -12.15
CA GLY A 105 20.45 -4.08 -11.53
C GLY A 105 20.38 -2.95 -10.50
N VAL A 106 19.18 -2.57 -10.05
CA VAL A 106 19.00 -1.60 -8.95
C VAL A 106 19.72 -2.08 -7.69
N PHE A 107 19.58 -3.37 -7.40
CA PHE A 107 20.38 -4.06 -6.40
C PHE A 107 21.17 -5.20 -7.05
N PRO A 108 22.47 -5.35 -6.75
CA PRO A 108 23.23 -6.52 -7.21
C PRO A 108 22.71 -7.80 -6.54
N TRP A 109 22.87 -8.94 -7.19
CA TRP A 109 22.45 -10.24 -6.65
C TRP A 109 23.05 -10.60 -5.29
N SER A 110 24.18 -10.00 -4.93
CA SER A 110 24.79 -10.11 -3.58
C SER A 110 23.97 -9.40 -2.51
N ARG A 111 23.07 -8.49 -2.88
CA ARG A 111 22.20 -7.73 -1.99
C ARG A 111 20.72 -8.03 -2.22
N ILE A 112 20.39 -9.31 -2.32
CA ILE A 112 19.01 -9.80 -2.41
C ILE A 112 18.17 -9.38 -1.19
N ASP A 113 18.78 -9.21 -0.04
CA ASP A 113 18.21 -8.67 1.19
C ASP A 113 17.60 -7.27 0.98
N SER A 114 18.31 -6.41 0.26
CA SER A 114 17.85 -5.06 -0.06
C SER A 114 16.67 -5.06 -1.03
N ALA A 115 16.72 -5.88 -2.07
CA ALA A 115 15.60 -6.05 -2.99
C ALA A 115 14.36 -6.63 -2.29
N LEU A 116 14.57 -7.58 -1.39
CA LEU A 116 13.51 -8.15 -0.56
C LEU A 116 12.91 -7.10 0.38
N PHE A 117 13.76 -6.31 1.07
CA PHE A 117 13.32 -5.24 1.95
C PHE A 117 12.45 -4.21 1.21
N GLU A 118 12.90 -3.75 0.02
CA GLU A 118 12.17 -2.78 -0.79
C GLU A 118 10.80 -3.32 -1.22
N ALA A 119 10.73 -4.60 -1.63
CA ALA A 119 9.48 -5.25 -1.98
C ALA A 119 8.55 -5.42 -0.78
N ILE A 120 9.08 -5.86 0.39
CA ILE A 120 8.29 -5.97 1.62
C ILE A 120 7.74 -4.60 2.02
N SER A 121 8.60 -3.58 2.06
CA SER A 121 8.22 -2.21 2.41
C SER A 121 7.12 -1.67 1.47
N GLY A 122 7.22 -1.98 0.17
CA GLY A 122 6.18 -1.65 -0.79
C GLY A 122 4.86 -2.33 -0.48
N PHE A 123 4.82 -3.66 -0.47
CA PHE A 123 3.58 -4.41 -0.27
C PHE A 123 2.97 -4.23 1.13
N THR A 124 3.77 -3.99 2.16
CA THR A 124 3.23 -3.68 3.50
C THR A 124 2.86 -2.21 3.70
N THR A 125 3.01 -1.39 2.66
CA THR A 125 2.76 0.06 2.70
C THR A 125 3.56 0.78 3.80
N THR A 126 4.76 0.27 4.12
CA THR A 126 5.63 0.84 5.16
C THR A 126 6.33 2.11 4.69
N GLY A 127 6.73 2.17 3.41
CA GLY A 127 7.36 3.34 2.81
C GLY A 127 8.84 3.56 3.15
N SER A 128 9.45 2.68 3.95
CA SER A 128 10.88 2.72 4.21
C SER A 128 11.66 2.23 2.99
N THR A 129 12.73 2.91 2.63
CA THR A 129 13.56 2.56 1.46
C THR A 129 15.02 2.36 1.83
N VAL A 130 15.68 1.44 1.13
CA VAL A 130 17.14 1.22 1.17
C VAL A 130 17.84 1.77 -0.07
N LEU A 131 17.10 2.44 -0.96
CA LEU A 131 17.67 3.18 -2.08
C LEU A 131 18.31 4.46 -1.56
N SER A 132 19.59 4.64 -1.86
CA SER A 132 20.34 5.85 -1.51
C SER A 132 20.06 7.01 -2.48
N ASP A 133 19.72 6.68 -3.72
CA ASP A 133 19.36 7.63 -4.76
C ASP A 133 18.16 7.06 -5.53
N ILE A 134 17.00 7.67 -5.32
CA ILE A 134 15.74 7.23 -5.93
C ILE A 134 15.69 7.69 -7.38
N GLU A 135 16.10 8.92 -7.64
CA GLU A 135 15.98 9.59 -8.95
C GLU A 135 16.88 9.00 -10.03
N SER A 136 17.94 8.30 -9.62
CA SER A 136 18.81 7.58 -10.56
C SER A 136 18.16 6.33 -11.19
N ASN A 137 17.02 5.90 -10.67
CA ASN A 137 16.32 4.71 -11.15
C ASN A 137 15.30 5.06 -12.25
N GLY A 138 15.09 4.11 -13.15
CA GLY A 138 14.13 4.28 -14.24
C GLY A 138 12.69 4.48 -13.76
N ARG A 139 11.93 5.28 -14.50
CA ARG A 139 10.53 5.64 -14.15
C ARG A 139 9.61 4.44 -14.04
N GLY A 140 9.81 3.38 -14.81
CA GLY A 140 9.04 2.15 -14.68
C GLY A 140 9.31 1.44 -13.36
N ILE A 141 10.57 1.40 -12.91
CA ILE A 141 10.95 0.82 -11.60
C ILE A 141 10.34 1.64 -10.47
N LEU A 142 10.41 2.98 -10.54
CA LEU A 142 9.79 3.86 -9.54
C LEU A 142 8.26 3.73 -9.55
N PHE A 143 7.66 3.60 -10.73
CA PHE A 143 6.21 3.36 -10.83
C PHE A 143 5.82 2.00 -10.24
N TRP A 144 6.63 0.96 -10.47
CA TRP A 144 6.42 -0.35 -9.84
C TRP A 144 6.45 -0.24 -8.30
N ARG A 145 7.37 0.53 -7.72
CA ARG A 145 7.40 0.80 -6.27
C ARG A 145 6.06 1.35 -5.77
N GLN A 146 5.50 2.34 -6.47
CA GLN A 146 4.20 2.93 -6.12
C GLN A 146 3.05 1.92 -6.27
N LEU A 147 3.09 1.11 -7.34
CA LEU A 147 2.10 0.06 -7.55
C LEU A 147 2.14 -1.02 -6.47
N THR A 148 3.32 -1.39 -5.96
CA THR A 148 3.40 -2.37 -4.86
C THR A 148 2.68 -1.86 -3.61
N GLN A 149 2.81 -0.58 -3.28
CA GLN A 149 2.05 0.03 -2.19
C GLN A 149 0.54 0.04 -2.46
N TRP A 150 0.16 0.38 -3.67
CA TRP A 150 -1.25 0.40 -4.05
C TRP A 150 -1.87 -1.00 -3.99
N TYR A 151 -1.17 -2.03 -4.47
CA TYR A 151 -1.59 -3.43 -4.32
C TYR A 151 -1.64 -3.86 -2.84
N GLY A 152 -0.69 -3.41 -2.05
CA GLY A 152 -0.63 -3.68 -0.61
C GLY A 152 -1.82 -3.11 0.16
N GLY A 153 -2.12 -1.84 -0.03
CA GLY A 153 -3.29 -1.19 0.57
C GLY A 153 -4.61 -1.87 0.20
N MET A 154 -4.73 -2.30 -1.05
CA MET A 154 -5.88 -3.06 -1.53
C MET A 154 -5.93 -4.49 -0.96
N GLY A 155 -4.78 -5.14 -0.79
CA GLY A 155 -4.66 -6.48 -0.21
C GLY A 155 -5.22 -6.54 1.21
N ILE A 156 -4.97 -5.52 2.03
CA ILE A 156 -5.52 -5.42 3.40
C ILE A 156 -7.05 -5.33 3.37
N ILE A 157 -7.64 -4.59 2.44
CA ILE A 157 -9.11 -4.48 2.29
C ILE A 157 -9.72 -5.85 2.00
N VAL A 158 -9.14 -6.60 1.05
CA VAL A 158 -9.60 -7.96 0.72
C VAL A 158 -9.45 -8.89 1.91
N LEU A 159 -8.33 -8.81 2.61
CA LEU A 159 -8.05 -9.60 3.81
C LEU A 159 -9.09 -9.33 4.91
N ALA A 160 -9.37 -8.07 5.20
CA ALA A 160 -10.37 -7.69 6.20
C ALA A 160 -11.77 -8.27 5.88
N VAL A 161 -12.18 -8.21 4.61
CA VAL A 161 -13.51 -8.70 4.20
C VAL A 161 -13.58 -10.23 4.17
N THR A 162 -12.49 -10.93 3.87
CA THR A 162 -12.48 -12.39 3.74
C THR A 162 -12.14 -13.12 5.04
N VAL A 163 -11.23 -12.57 5.84
CA VAL A 163 -10.72 -13.20 7.08
C VAL A 163 -11.59 -12.90 8.29
N LEU A 164 -12.01 -11.65 8.48
CA LEU A 164 -12.81 -11.25 9.66
C LEU A 164 -14.10 -12.06 9.83
N PRO A 165 -14.90 -12.34 8.79
CA PRO A 165 -16.07 -13.21 8.92
C PRO A 165 -15.73 -14.64 9.33
N SER A 166 -14.59 -15.20 8.85
CA SER A 166 -14.17 -16.55 9.18
C SER A 166 -13.69 -16.72 10.63
N LEU A 167 -13.27 -15.61 11.27
CA LEU A 167 -12.85 -15.58 12.68
C LEU A 167 -14.03 -15.45 13.67
N GLY A 168 -15.26 -15.32 13.18
CA GLY A 168 -16.44 -15.12 14.03
C GLY A 168 -16.47 -13.81 14.79
N VAL A 169 -15.65 -12.86 14.41
CA VAL A 169 -15.65 -11.50 14.97
C VAL A 169 -16.93 -10.80 14.50
N GLY A 170 -17.80 -10.47 15.43
CA GLY A 170 -19.08 -9.80 15.13
C GLY A 170 -20.35 -10.65 15.31
N GLY A 171 -20.29 -11.77 16.04
CA GLY A 171 -21.47 -12.59 16.37
C GLY A 171 -22.04 -13.45 15.23
N LEU A 172 -21.37 -13.49 14.06
CA LEU A 172 -21.81 -14.25 12.89
C LEU A 172 -21.79 -15.77 13.12
N GLN A 173 -20.92 -16.29 14.00
CA GLN A 173 -20.92 -17.70 14.38
C GLN A 173 -22.16 -18.11 15.20
N LEU A 174 -22.67 -17.24 16.07
CA LEU A 174 -23.90 -17.49 16.82
C LEU A 174 -25.13 -17.55 15.87
N MET A 175 -25.17 -16.68 14.84
CA MET A 175 -26.24 -16.73 13.84
C MET A 175 -26.12 -17.90 12.86
N ALA A 176 -24.91 -18.41 12.61
CA ALA A 176 -24.68 -19.58 11.75
C ALA A 176 -25.08 -20.89 12.47
N ALA A 177 -24.91 -20.95 13.81
CA ALA A 177 -25.29 -22.13 14.61
C ALA A 177 -26.81 -22.30 14.73
N GLU A 178 -27.60 -21.24 14.58
CA GLU A 178 -29.06 -21.26 14.78
C GLU A 178 -29.90 -21.60 13.53
N SER A 179 -29.28 -21.78 12.35
CA SER A 179 -30.02 -22.12 11.13
C SER A 179 -29.23 -23.01 10.18
N PRO A 180 -29.53 -24.30 10.13
CA PRO A 180 -28.95 -25.22 9.15
C PRO A 180 -29.53 -24.98 7.76
N GLY A 181 -28.68 -24.75 6.77
CA GLY A 181 -29.00 -24.74 5.36
C GLY A 181 -28.90 -23.36 4.65
N HIS A 182 -28.17 -23.31 3.52
CA HIS A 182 -28.09 -22.24 2.50
C HIS A 182 -27.58 -20.83 2.91
N LYS A 183 -26.98 -20.68 4.11
CA LYS A 183 -26.49 -19.37 4.58
C LYS A 183 -25.06 -19.03 4.17
N SER A 184 -24.20 -20.03 3.93
CA SER A 184 -22.82 -19.81 3.48
C SER A 184 -22.75 -19.05 2.16
N ASP A 185 -23.60 -19.40 1.20
CA ASP A 185 -23.62 -18.75 -0.12
C ASP A 185 -24.07 -17.27 -0.05
N LYS A 186 -25.05 -16.97 0.81
CA LYS A 186 -25.50 -15.58 1.02
C LYS A 186 -24.45 -14.73 1.74
N LEU A 187 -23.72 -15.28 2.70
CA LEU A 187 -22.62 -14.60 3.40
C LEU A 187 -21.46 -14.35 2.46
N ARG A 188 -21.11 -15.35 1.64
CA ARG A 188 -20.05 -15.26 0.61
C ARG A 188 -20.42 -14.22 -0.45
N ALA A 189 -21.64 -14.21 -0.94
CA ALA A 189 -22.11 -13.20 -1.90
C ALA A 189 -22.03 -11.78 -1.32
N ARG A 190 -22.48 -11.58 -0.07
CA ARG A 190 -22.38 -10.28 0.62
C ARG A 190 -20.92 -9.82 0.81
N ALA A 191 -20.01 -10.74 1.18
CA ALA A 191 -18.59 -10.43 1.32
C ALA A 191 -17.98 -9.96 -0.01
N ILE A 192 -18.30 -10.64 -1.12
CA ILE A 192 -17.86 -10.28 -2.45
C ILE A 192 -18.39 -8.89 -2.87
N ASP A 193 -19.67 -8.62 -2.65
CA ASP A 193 -20.26 -7.32 -3.00
C ASP A 193 -19.69 -6.19 -2.14
N THR A 194 -19.44 -6.46 -0.87
CA THR A 194 -18.74 -5.52 0.01
C THR A 194 -17.32 -5.25 -0.50
N ALA A 195 -16.54 -6.29 -0.84
CA ALA A 195 -15.20 -6.13 -1.38
C ALA A 195 -15.20 -5.28 -2.66
N LYS A 196 -16.11 -5.56 -3.62
CA LYS A 196 -16.25 -4.76 -4.84
C LYS A 196 -16.52 -3.29 -4.55
N SER A 197 -17.40 -3.02 -3.59
CA SER A 197 -17.74 -1.66 -3.20
C SER A 197 -16.56 -0.92 -2.58
N LEU A 198 -15.79 -1.59 -1.72
CA LEU A 198 -14.57 -1.02 -1.12
C LEU A 198 -13.48 -0.77 -2.16
N TRP A 199 -13.32 -1.70 -3.13
CA TRP A 199 -12.41 -1.51 -4.25
C TRP A 199 -12.79 -0.29 -5.11
N ALA A 200 -14.09 -0.12 -5.41
CA ALA A 200 -14.56 1.02 -6.16
C ALA A 200 -14.26 2.35 -5.45
N VAL A 201 -14.44 2.40 -4.13
CA VAL A 201 -14.09 3.58 -3.31
C VAL A 201 -12.58 3.82 -3.33
N TYR A 202 -11.76 2.79 -3.09
CA TYR A 202 -10.30 2.89 -3.10
C TYR A 202 -9.77 3.41 -4.44
N PHE A 203 -10.26 2.83 -5.54
CA PHE A 203 -9.92 3.27 -6.88
C PHE A 203 -10.39 4.71 -7.15
N GLY A 204 -11.60 5.05 -6.71
CA GLY A 204 -12.13 6.41 -6.83
C GLY A 204 -11.30 7.44 -6.06
N VAL A 205 -10.90 7.14 -4.84
CA VAL A 205 -10.01 7.99 -4.04
C VAL A 205 -8.66 8.17 -4.74
N THR A 206 -8.07 7.09 -5.27
CA THR A 206 -6.82 7.16 -6.04
C THR A 206 -6.93 8.09 -7.24
N ILE A 207 -8.01 7.94 -8.03
CA ILE A 207 -8.24 8.80 -9.20
C ILE A 207 -8.39 10.27 -8.79
N VAL A 208 -9.18 10.56 -7.75
CA VAL A 208 -9.40 11.94 -7.29
C VAL A 208 -8.10 12.58 -6.85
N ILE A 209 -7.28 11.88 -6.04
CA ILE A 209 -5.99 12.40 -5.60
C ILE A 209 -5.08 12.65 -6.80
N SER A 210 -4.97 11.68 -7.74
CA SER A 210 -4.14 11.83 -8.93
C SER A 210 -4.58 13.01 -9.81
N LEU A 211 -5.88 13.21 -10.00
CA LEU A 211 -6.40 14.33 -10.77
C LEU A 211 -6.16 15.68 -10.07
N LEU A 212 -6.31 15.74 -8.76
CA LEU A 212 -6.02 16.95 -7.98
C LEU A 212 -4.53 17.31 -8.06
N LEU A 213 -3.64 16.33 -7.94
CA LEU A 213 -2.19 16.55 -8.10
C LEU A 213 -1.85 17.00 -9.52
N TRP A 214 -2.42 16.35 -10.54
CA TRP A 214 -2.19 16.73 -11.93
C TRP A 214 -2.72 18.12 -12.29
N ALA A 215 -3.75 18.57 -11.61
CA ALA A 215 -4.27 19.94 -11.78
C ALA A 215 -3.34 21.02 -11.19
N THR A 216 -2.32 20.65 -10.42
CA THR A 216 -1.32 21.58 -9.90
C THR A 216 -0.22 21.85 -10.93
N PRO A 217 0.35 23.08 -11.00
CA PRO A 217 1.44 23.38 -11.90
C PRO A 217 2.74 22.61 -11.61
N SER A 218 2.91 22.13 -10.37
CA SER A 218 4.16 21.52 -9.88
C SER A 218 4.26 20.03 -10.19
N ALA A 219 3.15 19.33 -10.51
CA ALA A 219 3.14 17.89 -10.75
C ALA A 219 2.80 17.57 -12.21
N ASN A 220 3.66 16.84 -12.89
CA ASN A 220 3.33 16.27 -14.20
C ASN A 220 2.42 15.02 -14.04
N LEU A 221 1.86 14.51 -15.14
CA LEU A 221 0.93 13.38 -15.11
C LEU A 221 1.53 12.12 -14.47
N TYR A 222 2.81 11.83 -14.75
CA TYR A 222 3.49 10.66 -14.20
C TYR A 222 3.60 10.76 -12.67
N ASP A 223 4.10 11.89 -12.17
CA ASP A 223 4.24 12.11 -10.73
C ASP A 223 2.89 12.18 -10.03
N ALA A 224 1.89 12.80 -10.65
CA ALA A 224 0.55 12.87 -10.09
C ALA A 224 -0.08 11.47 -9.92
N VAL A 225 0.09 10.58 -10.90
CA VAL A 225 -0.41 9.20 -10.81
C VAL A 225 0.41 8.40 -9.80
N ALA A 226 1.75 8.48 -9.85
CA ALA A 226 2.63 7.75 -8.95
C ALA A 226 2.36 8.11 -7.48
N HIS A 227 2.34 9.41 -7.14
CA HIS A 227 2.04 9.86 -5.78
C HIS A 227 0.57 9.64 -5.41
N GLY A 228 -0.36 9.67 -6.36
CA GLY A 228 -1.76 9.32 -6.12
C GLY A 228 -1.94 7.87 -5.67
N LEU A 229 -1.21 6.92 -6.28
CA LEU A 229 -1.18 5.51 -5.88
C LEU A 229 -0.63 5.34 -4.45
N SER A 230 0.52 5.94 -4.16
CA SER A 230 1.15 5.88 -2.85
C SER A 230 0.31 6.55 -1.76
N THR A 231 -0.25 7.73 -2.05
CA THR A 231 -1.07 8.49 -1.09
C THR A 231 -2.36 7.77 -0.72
N ALA A 232 -3.07 7.19 -1.71
CA ALA A 232 -4.27 6.42 -1.46
C ALA A 232 -4.00 5.18 -0.59
N ALA A 233 -2.83 4.57 -0.77
CA ALA A 233 -2.36 3.44 0.03
C ALA A 233 -1.75 3.85 1.38
N ILE A 234 -1.53 5.14 1.62
CA ILE A 234 -0.81 5.68 2.79
C ILE A 234 0.61 5.07 2.87
N GLY A 235 1.24 4.89 1.69
CA GLY A 235 2.46 4.10 1.57
C GLY A 235 3.75 4.87 1.80
N GLY A 236 3.81 6.15 1.38
CA GLY A 236 4.94 7.04 1.62
C GLY A 236 6.10 6.95 0.63
N PHE A 237 6.09 6.03 -0.34
CA PHE A 237 7.08 6.05 -1.41
C PHE A 237 6.91 7.26 -2.32
N SER A 238 8.02 7.83 -2.75
CA SER A 238 8.10 8.93 -3.72
C SER A 238 8.96 8.56 -4.92
N THR A 239 8.83 9.32 -5.98
CA THR A 239 9.72 9.29 -7.16
C THR A 239 10.94 10.19 -6.99
N TYR A 240 11.00 10.94 -5.88
CA TYR A 240 12.05 11.90 -5.55
C TYR A 240 12.77 11.58 -4.26
N ASN A 241 14.05 11.99 -4.17
CA ASN A 241 14.89 11.81 -2.99
C ASN A 241 14.36 12.60 -1.79
N GLU A 242 13.94 13.84 -1.99
CA GLU A 242 13.36 14.70 -0.95
C GLU A 242 11.86 14.50 -0.78
N SER A 243 11.32 13.38 -1.33
CA SER A 243 9.92 13.03 -1.21
C SER A 243 9.00 14.16 -1.71
N ILE A 244 7.99 14.55 -0.93
CA ILE A 244 7.00 15.57 -1.28
C ILE A 244 7.63 16.97 -1.33
N GLY A 245 8.71 17.20 -0.58
CA GLY A 245 9.45 18.48 -0.59
C GLY A 245 9.98 18.89 -1.97
N SER A 246 10.27 17.90 -2.84
CA SER A 246 10.75 18.19 -4.22
C SER A 246 9.74 18.96 -5.10
N PHE A 247 8.47 19.00 -4.73
CA PHE A 247 7.47 19.76 -5.48
C PHE A 247 7.48 21.27 -5.16
N ASP A 248 8.09 21.68 -4.05
CA ASP A 248 8.13 23.06 -3.56
C ASP A 248 6.76 23.76 -3.67
N SER A 249 5.71 23.08 -3.22
CA SER A 249 4.32 23.52 -3.39
C SER A 249 3.44 23.13 -2.21
N TYR A 250 3.03 24.11 -1.42
CA TYR A 250 2.06 23.92 -0.32
C TYR A 250 0.74 23.30 -0.80
N LEU A 251 0.33 23.54 -2.05
CA LEU A 251 -0.90 22.95 -2.59
C LEU A 251 -0.75 21.46 -2.79
N VAL A 252 0.41 20.98 -3.29
CA VAL A 252 0.71 19.55 -3.44
C VAL A 252 0.75 18.89 -2.06
N GLU A 253 1.44 19.50 -1.09
CA GLU A 253 1.50 19.01 0.29
C GLU A 253 0.09 18.88 0.90
N LEU A 254 -0.74 19.92 0.75
CA LEU A 254 -2.11 19.90 1.26
C LEU A 254 -2.96 18.80 0.63
N ILE A 255 -2.87 18.58 -0.69
CA ILE A 255 -3.59 17.53 -1.39
C ILE A 255 -3.17 16.15 -0.87
N ILE A 256 -1.87 15.94 -0.68
CA ILE A 256 -1.33 14.68 -0.18
C ILE A 256 -1.77 14.44 1.28
N VAL A 257 -1.69 15.44 2.15
CA VAL A 257 -2.15 15.35 3.55
C VAL A 257 -3.63 15.00 3.62
N LEU A 258 -4.48 15.68 2.84
CA LEU A 258 -5.91 15.39 2.76
C LEU A 258 -6.18 14.01 2.14
N GLY A 259 -5.37 13.62 1.16
CA GLY A 259 -5.40 12.29 0.56
C GLY A 259 -5.08 11.19 1.56
N MET A 260 -4.00 11.34 2.35
CA MET A 260 -3.61 10.41 3.42
C MET A 260 -4.69 10.34 4.51
N PHE A 261 -5.22 11.50 4.92
CA PHE A 261 -6.32 11.57 5.89
C PHE A 261 -7.55 10.80 5.40
N THR A 262 -7.90 10.95 4.12
CA THR A 262 -9.01 10.24 3.49
C THR A 262 -8.71 8.75 3.33
N GLY A 263 -7.51 8.38 2.90
CA GLY A 263 -7.07 6.99 2.76
C GLY A 263 -7.09 6.21 4.07
N ALA A 264 -6.80 6.87 5.21
CA ALA A 264 -6.83 6.26 6.53
C ALA A 264 -8.25 6.06 7.11
N MET A 265 -9.27 6.66 6.47
CA MET A 265 -10.65 6.48 6.91
C MET A 265 -11.18 5.09 6.55
N ASN A 266 -12.10 4.60 7.38
CA ASN A 266 -12.81 3.36 7.06
C ASN A 266 -13.56 3.46 5.71
N TYR A 267 -13.18 2.62 4.75
CA TYR A 267 -13.76 2.61 3.41
C TYR A 267 -15.26 2.27 3.40
N ASN A 268 -15.75 1.48 4.38
CA ASN A 268 -17.20 1.26 4.52
C ASN A 268 -17.96 2.56 4.82
N LEU A 269 -17.36 3.44 5.61
CA LEU A 269 -17.94 4.74 5.95
C LEU A 269 -17.98 5.64 4.72
N GLN A 270 -16.90 5.66 3.94
CA GLN A 270 -16.83 6.39 2.67
C GLN A 270 -17.87 5.85 1.66
N TYR A 271 -18.01 4.52 1.55
CA TYR A 271 -19.04 3.91 0.70
C TYR A 271 -20.45 4.30 1.14
N LYS A 272 -20.75 4.28 2.44
CA LYS A 272 -22.05 4.74 2.98
C LYS A 272 -22.31 6.22 2.66
N PHE A 273 -21.29 7.07 2.77
CA PHE A 273 -21.40 8.48 2.41
C PHE A 273 -21.77 8.66 0.92
N LEU A 274 -21.04 7.98 0.03
CA LEU A 274 -21.34 8.03 -1.41
C LEU A 274 -22.72 7.47 -1.72
N SER A 275 -23.11 6.35 -1.12
CA SER A 275 -24.42 5.72 -1.32
C SER A 275 -25.59 6.55 -0.79
N SER A 276 -25.35 7.38 0.23
CA SER A 276 -26.33 8.31 0.80
C SER A 276 -26.40 9.67 0.09
N LYS A 277 -25.85 9.74 -1.14
CA LYS A 277 -25.79 10.98 -1.95
C LYS A 277 -25.08 12.15 -1.25
N GLY A 278 -24.00 11.84 -0.50
CA GLY A 278 -23.18 12.84 0.16
C GLY A 278 -23.73 13.33 1.51
N ASN A 279 -24.51 12.52 2.21
CA ASN A 279 -25.04 12.89 3.52
C ASN A 279 -23.94 12.84 4.62
N PHE A 280 -23.46 13.99 5.06
CA PHE A 280 -22.43 14.12 6.10
C PHE A 280 -22.85 13.58 7.49
N ARG A 281 -24.12 13.36 7.75
CA ARG A 281 -24.58 12.77 9.03
C ARG A 281 -23.99 11.39 9.25
N VAL A 282 -23.67 10.65 8.18
CA VAL A 282 -23.03 9.33 8.23
C VAL A 282 -21.70 9.40 9.02
N PHE A 283 -20.93 10.47 8.86
CA PHE A 283 -19.70 10.69 9.62
C PHE A 283 -19.99 11.12 11.06
N LEU A 284 -20.92 12.05 11.24
CA LEU A 284 -21.26 12.59 12.56
C LEU A 284 -21.89 11.55 13.49
N GLU A 285 -22.56 10.53 12.97
CA GLU A 285 -23.14 9.44 13.73
C GLU A 285 -22.12 8.33 14.06
N SER A 286 -21.03 8.22 13.30
CA SER A 286 -19.99 7.20 13.50
C SER A 286 -19.11 7.51 14.71
N SER A 287 -19.09 6.60 15.70
CA SER A 287 -18.18 6.68 16.85
C SER A 287 -16.71 6.51 16.44
N GLU A 288 -16.45 5.65 15.46
CA GLU A 288 -15.13 5.41 14.88
C GLU A 288 -14.56 6.69 14.25
N TRP A 289 -15.35 7.39 13.43
CA TRP A 289 -14.97 8.67 12.85
C TRP A 289 -14.64 9.73 13.90
N LYS A 290 -15.50 9.87 14.91
CA LYS A 290 -15.26 10.81 16.01
C LYS A 290 -13.96 10.52 16.75
N LEU A 291 -13.66 9.25 16.98
CA LEU A 291 -12.42 8.84 17.64
C LEU A 291 -11.21 9.12 16.73
N TYR A 292 -11.29 8.76 15.45
CA TYR A 292 -10.24 9.02 14.46
C TYR A 292 -9.87 10.50 14.40
N VAL A 293 -10.85 11.39 14.25
CA VAL A 293 -10.61 12.85 14.20
C VAL A 293 -10.02 13.37 15.51
N LYS A 294 -10.50 12.89 16.67
CA LYS A 294 -9.97 13.30 17.98
C LYS A 294 -8.51 12.89 18.16
N ILE A 295 -8.17 11.64 17.82
CA ILE A 295 -6.80 11.14 17.93
C ILE A 295 -5.89 11.89 16.97
N THR A 296 -6.27 12.05 15.71
CA THR A 296 -5.49 12.80 14.72
C THR A 296 -5.27 14.24 15.16
N GLY A 297 -6.33 14.92 15.62
CA GLY A 297 -6.23 16.29 16.14
C GLY A 297 -5.33 16.40 17.36
N LEU A 298 -5.37 15.42 18.28
CA LEU A 298 -4.47 15.38 19.44
C LEU A 298 -3.00 15.25 18.99
N PHE A 299 -2.70 14.32 18.06
CA PHE A 299 -1.32 14.17 17.57
C PHE A 299 -0.82 15.43 16.84
N ILE A 300 -1.65 16.06 16.02
CA ILE A 300 -1.31 17.34 15.37
C ILE A 300 -0.99 18.40 16.44
N ALA A 301 -1.83 18.53 17.46
CA ALA A 301 -1.61 19.51 18.54
C ALA A 301 -0.31 19.24 19.31
N VAL A 302 -0.01 17.96 19.62
CA VAL A 302 1.23 17.57 20.31
C VAL A 302 2.45 17.88 19.45
N VAL A 303 2.46 17.49 18.18
CA VAL A 303 3.60 17.76 17.28
C VAL A 303 3.81 19.25 17.10
N PHE A 304 2.74 20.01 16.88
CA PHE A 304 2.80 21.47 16.78
C PHE A 304 3.38 22.12 18.04
N SER A 305 2.92 21.69 19.22
CA SER A 305 3.41 22.21 20.50
C SER A 305 4.88 21.87 20.75
N LEU A 306 5.31 20.65 20.38
CA LEU A 306 6.72 20.25 20.50
C LEU A 306 7.61 21.06 19.58
N ASN A 307 7.24 21.23 18.30
CA ASN A 307 8.01 22.07 17.37
C ASN A 307 8.10 23.51 17.88
N TRP A 308 6.98 24.08 18.32
CA TRP A 308 6.98 25.43 18.89
C TRP A 308 7.96 25.56 20.07
N LEU A 309 8.00 24.59 20.96
CA LEU A 309 8.92 24.60 22.11
C LEU A 309 10.38 24.46 21.67
N ILE A 310 10.67 23.61 20.68
CA ILE A 310 12.02 23.38 20.16
C ILE A 310 12.52 24.64 19.44
N ASP A 311 11.74 25.21 18.55
CA ASP A 311 12.12 26.43 17.81
C ASP A 311 12.32 27.62 18.76
N SER A 312 11.46 27.75 19.78
CA SER A 312 11.62 28.81 20.80
C SER A 312 12.89 28.62 21.64
N CYS A 313 13.27 27.37 21.91
CA CYS A 313 14.50 27.05 22.65
C CYS A 313 15.76 27.31 21.82
N LEU A 314 15.73 27.00 20.50
CA LEU A 314 16.85 27.26 19.59
C LEU A 314 17.09 28.75 19.36
N LEU A 315 16.02 29.54 19.22
CA LEU A 315 16.11 31.00 19.12
C LEU A 315 16.78 31.61 20.39
N TYR A 316 16.37 31.15 21.58
CA TYR A 316 16.96 31.62 22.84
C TYR A 316 18.46 31.30 22.93
N THR A 317 18.89 30.10 22.52
CA THR A 317 20.30 29.70 22.53
C THR A 317 21.12 30.45 21.47
N SER A 318 20.54 30.77 20.33
CA SER A 318 21.18 31.59 19.28
C SER A 318 21.39 33.03 19.75
N ASP A 319 20.35 33.67 20.31
CA ASP A 319 20.45 35.01 20.84
C ASP A 319 21.47 35.12 21.98
N ALA A 320 21.54 34.11 22.86
CA ALA A 320 22.51 34.06 23.94
C ALA A 320 23.96 33.90 23.43
N ALA A 321 24.16 33.12 22.35
CA ALA A 321 25.48 32.97 21.71
C ALA A 321 25.94 34.27 21.03
N ASP A 322 25.02 34.97 20.37
CA ASP A 322 25.32 36.28 19.75
C ASP A 322 25.63 37.35 20.80
N GLU A 323 25.01 37.31 21.97
CA GLU A 323 25.33 38.20 23.09
C GLU A 323 26.72 37.91 23.71
N GLU A 324 27.12 36.64 23.82
CA GLU A 324 28.46 36.26 24.30
C GLU A 324 29.55 36.72 23.35
N ASP A 325 29.36 36.53 22.02
CA ASP A 325 30.32 37.00 21.00
C ASP A 325 30.43 38.54 20.98
N SER A 326 29.36 39.27 21.27
CA SER A 326 29.38 40.72 21.34
C SER A 326 30.15 41.29 22.55
N VAL A 327 30.21 40.52 23.63
CA VAL A 327 30.94 40.90 24.88
C VAL A 327 32.43 40.63 24.73
N ASP A 328 32.83 39.55 24.01
CA ASP A 328 34.26 39.19 23.82
C ASP A 328 35.00 40.15 22.84
N LEU A 329 34.28 40.78 21.92
CA LEU A 329 34.80 41.81 21.02
C LEU A 329 35.07 43.19 21.67
N GLY A 330 34.45 43.41 22.87
CA GLY A 330 34.61 44.64 23.66
C GLY A 330 35.84 44.62 24.65
N GLY A 331 36.43 43.47 24.91
CA GLY A 331 37.47 43.29 25.94
C GLY A 331 38.91 43.48 25.50
N ARG A 332 39.22 43.69 24.24
CA ARG A 332 40.62 43.93 23.73
C ARG A 332 40.77 45.35 23.19
N ARG A 333 40.80 46.30 24.08
CA ARG A 333 41.51 47.54 23.90
C ARG A 333 42.53 47.70 25.04
N ILE A 334 43.70 47.21 24.79
CA ILE A 334 44.96 47.79 25.30
C ILE A 334 45.99 47.69 24.21
#